data_6950cc22f8133af7c7d9ea47cf690d37
#
_entry.id   6950cc22f8133af7c7d9ea47cf690d37
#
_cell.length_a   1.000
_cell.length_b   1.000
_cell.length_c   1.000
_cell.angle_alpha   90.00
_cell.angle_beta   90.00
_cell.angle_gamma   90.00
#
_symmetry.space_group_name_H-M   'P 1'
#
loop_
_entity.id
_entity.type
_entity.pdbx_description
1 polymer ?
#
loop_
_entity_poly.entity_id
_entity_poly.type
_entity_poly.pdbx_seq_one_letter_code
_entity_poly.pdbx_strand_id
1 'polypeptide(L)'
;MARKLSRTAPPAKHANVQPISATPELPSAVPLMALSTGFWAFKTLAAAHELDLFGHLAGGPGTTAGELAQAVGLHPRPAEMLLTGCAALGLLEKTEGRYRNTPLSEAYLVRGKPYYFGGFVQMADKRLYAGWGRLTEALRTNRPTTWDPAVQSSLFDGEDPTMLALFWEAMHSVSTMTARKLGEAVDLRYFRRLLDIGGGSGAYDIELCKQYGELHATVFDLPHVAAIAAGKITEAGLTDRIETACGNFFEQLPGDHDVHLLSMILHDWDEAKNRALLRRSFDALPSGGAVVISELLVNDEKTGPAPAALMSLNMLIETEGRNYTPAEYSAWLEEAGFRHIETVWFDAPGANGAVIGRKP
;
A
#
# COMPACT_ATOMS: atom_id res chain seq x y z
N MET A 1 -98.72 15.22 30.09
CA MET A 1 -98.74 16.36 29.15
C MET A 1 -97.37 16.55 28.50
N ALA A 2 -97.34 16.59 27.15
CA ALA A 2 -96.39 17.20 26.22
C ALA A 2 -94.91 16.74 26.30
N ARG A 3 -94.46 15.88 25.40
CA ARG A 3 -93.84 16.10 24.10
C ARG A 3 -92.63 17.08 24.06
N LYS A 4 -91.49 16.62 23.75
CA LYS A 4 -90.65 17.22 22.68
C LYS A 4 -89.64 16.24 22.10
N LEU A 5 -89.78 16.05 20.82
CA LEU A 5 -88.80 15.37 19.94
C LEU A 5 -87.52 16.20 19.83
N SER A 6 -86.41 15.57 19.96
CA SER A 6 -85.14 16.17 19.55
C SER A 6 -84.56 15.35 18.38
N ARG A 7 -84.40 16.01 17.24
CA ARG A 7 -83.78 15.51 16.02
C ARG A 7 -82.31 15.36 16.28
N THR A 8 -81.74 14.17 16.11
CA THR A 8 -80.34 13.94 16.04
C THR A 8 -79.80 14.30 14.62
N ALA A 9 -78.82 15.18 14.57
CA ALA A 9 -78.04 15.48 13.33
C ALA A 9 -77.16 14.29 12.90
N PRO A 10 -76.97 14.06 11.59
CA PRO A 10 -76.08 12.98 11.12
C PRO A 10 -74.63 13.29 11.44
N PRO A 11 -73.77 12.24 11.66
CA PRO A 11 -72.35 12.43 11.95
C PRO A 11 -71.62 13.02 10.74
N ALA A 12 -70.79 14.00 11.01
CA ALA A 12 -69.92 14.62 10.01
C ALA A 12 -69.01 13.55 9.38
N LYS A 13 -68.94 13.50 8.06
CA LYS A 13 -68.01 12.68 7.32
C LYS A 13 -66.59 13.11 7.70
N HIS A 14 -65.83 12.21 8.31
CA HIS A 14 -64.38 12.39 8.49
C HIS A 14 -63.75 12.62 7.12
N ALA A 15 -63.17 13.78 6.94
CA ALA A 15 -62.32 14.08 5.78
C ALA A 15 -61.15 13.06 5.79
N ASN A 16 -61.01 12.36 4.68
CA ASN A 16 -59.89 11.45 4.44
C ASN A 16 -58.63 12.32 4.34
N VAL A 17 -57.90 12.44 5.45
CA VAL A 17 -56.53 13.04 5.43
C VAL A 17 -55.66 12.04 4.69
N GLN A 18 -55.37 12.35 3.44
CA GLN A 18 -54.33 11.59 2.73
C GLN A 18 -53.03 11.67 3.54
N PRO A 19 -52.29 10.54 3.73
CA PRO A 19 -51.04 10.60 4.40
C PRO A 19 -50.11 11.51 3.59
N ILE A 20 -49.51 12.48 4.28
CA ILE A 20 -48.47 13.34 3.75
C ILE A 20 -47.43 12.41 3.11
N SER A 21 -47.16 12.57 1.83
CA SER A 21 -46.15 11.88 1.09
C SER A 21 -44.89 11.76 1.98
N ALA A 22 -44.47 10.55 2.29
CA ALA A 22 -43.30 10.32 3.10
C ALA A 22 -42.10 11.04 2.43
N THR A 23 -41.53 12.03 3.11
CA THR A 23 -40.32 12.68 2.68
C THR A 23 -39.28 11.56 2.50
N PRO A 24 -38.56 11.49 1.37
CA PRO A 24 -37.56 10.47 1.20
C PRO A 24 -36.61 10.49 2.40
N GLU A 25 -36.43 9.36 3.04
CA GLU A 25 -35.52 9.24 4.19
C GLU A 25 -34.11 9.55 3.71
N LEU A 26 -33.51 10.61 4.25
CA LEU A 26 -32.14 10.99 3.86
C LEU A 26 -31.15 9.88 4.30
N PRO A 27 -30.19 9.50 3.44
CA PRO A 27 -29.16 8.55 3.84
C PRO A 27 -28.35 9.07 5.02
N SER A 28 -27.86 8.17 5.87
CA SER A 28 -27.04 8.53 7.04
C SER A 28 -25.74 9.23 6.63
N ALA A 29 -25.37 10.31 7.32
CA ALA A 29 -24.09 11.01 7.15
C ALA A 29 -22.90 10.35 7.88
N VAL A 30 -23.12 9.25 8.61
CA VAL A 30 -22.06 8.54 9.35
C VAL A 30 -20.87 8.15 8.46
N PRO A 31 -21.03 7.65 7.21
CA PRO A 31 -19.91 7.37 6.34
C PRO A 31 -19.07 8.61 5.99
N LEU A 32 -19.71 9.78 5.81
CA LEU A 32 -18.99 11.04 5.54
C LEU A 32 -18.17 11.47 6.76
N MET A 33 -18.69 11.28 7.97
CA MET A 33 -17.95 11.57 9.20
C MET A 33 -16.70 10.67 9.29
N ALA A 34 -16.83 9.36 9.02
CA ALA A 34 -15.71 8.43 9.02
C ALA A 34 -14.62 8.85 8.02
N LEU A 35 -14.98 9.24 6.80
CA LEU A 35 -14.03 9.75 5.79
C LEU A 35 -13.38 11.06 6.24
N SER A 36 -14.16 12.00 6.80
CA SER A 36 -13.68 13.31 7.24
C SER A 36 -12.69 13.21 8.41
N THR A 37 -12.80 12.18 9.23
CA THR A 37 -11.97 11.95 10.42
C THR A 37 -10.93 10.83 10.25
N GLY A 38 -10.80 10.26 9.05
CA GLY A 38 -9.87 9.16 8.76
C GLY A 38 -8.42 9.47 9.14
N PHE A 39 -8.01 10.72 9.01
CA PHE A 39 -6.67 11.16 9.40
C PHE A 39 -6.41 11.07 10.92
N TRP A 40 -7.45 11.07 11.78
CA TRP A 40 -7.27 10.89 13.23
C TRP A 40 -6.68 9.51 13.53
N ALA A 41 -7.19 8.46 12.86
CA ALA A 41 -6.68 7.11 13.03
C ALA A 41 -5.22 7.00 12.63
N PHE A 42 -4.86 7.53 11.44
CA PHE A 42 -3.48 7.54 10.97
C PHE A 42 -2.55 8.34 11.89
N LYS A 43 -2.94 9.55 12.32
CA LYS A 43 -2.10 10.37 13.21
C LYS A 43 -1.98 9.79 14.62
N THR A 44 -2.98 9.02 15.09
CA THR A 44 -2.86 8.25 16.34
C THR A 44 -1.81 7.16 16.22
N LEU A 45 -1.81 6.38 15.12
CA LEU A 45 -0.78 5.38 14.84
C LEU A 45 0.61 6.02 14.72
N ALA A 46 0.73 7.12 13.97
CA ALA A 46 1.99 7.82 13.76
C ALA A 46 2.56 8.38 15.08
N ALA A 47 1.73 9.00 15.91
CA ALA A 47 2.16 9.51 17.22
C ALA A 47 2.57 8.36 18.17
N ALA A 48 1.83 7.27 18.21
CA ALA A 48 2.17 6.09 18.99
C ALA A 48 3.51 5.47 18.54
N HIS A 49 3.73 5.42 17.23
CA HIS A 49 4.99 4.96 16.65
C HIS A 49 6.17 5.90 16.95
N GLU A 50 5.99 7.21 16.83
CA GLU A 50 7.03 8.22 17.12
C GLU A 50 7.47 8.17 18.59
N LEU A 51 6.53 7.90 19.52
CA LEU A 51 6.77 7.72 20.95
C LEU A 51 7.32 6.33 21.30
N ASP A 52 7.54 5.46 20.32
CA ASP A 52 7.95 4.05 20.51
C ASP A 52 7.04 3.28 21.48
N LEU A 53 5.73 3.61 21.47
CA LEU A 53 4.75 2.98 22.37
C LEU A 53 4.78 1.45 22.27
N PHE A 54 4.83 0.92 21.05
CA PHE A 54 4.80 -0.54 20.82
C PHE A 54 6.08 -1.22 21.27
N GLY A 55 7.24 -0.56 21.17
CA GLY A 55 8.51 -1.02 21.75
C GLY A 55 8.46 -1.10 23.27
N HIS A 56 7.91 -0.08 23.94
CA HIS A 56 7.72 -0.09 25.38
C HIS A 56 6.80 -1.21 25.90
N LEU A 57 5.88 -1.68 25.05
CA LEU A 57 4.93 -2.75 25.40
C LEU A 57 5.40 -4.15 25.00
N ALA A 58 6.47 -4.26 24.22
CA ALA A 58 6.90 -5.51 23.58
C ALA A 58 7.21 -6.60 24.62
N GLY A 59 6.53 -7.76 24.49
CA GLY A 59 6.77 -8.93 25.33
C GLY A 59 6.51 -8.74 26.82
N GLY A 60 6.02 -7.57 27.25
CA GLY A 60 5.88 -7.19 28.66
C GLY A 60 4.51 -7.52 29.27
N PRO A 61 4.37 -7.29 30.59
CA PRO A 61 3.12 -7.49 31.31
C PRO A 61 2.03 -6.47 30.97
N GLY A 62 2.34 -5.52 30.08
CA GLY A 62 1.50 -4.38 29.76
C GLY A 62 1.77 -3.18 30.68
N THR A 63 1.19 -2.02 30.35
CA THR A 63 1.37 -0.74 31.06
C THR A 63 0.04 -0.09 31.41
N THR A 64 0.03 0.66 32.50
CA THR A 64 -1.05 1.61 32.82
C THR A 64 -0.78 2.97 32.17
N ALA A 65 -1.79 3.83 32.10
CA ALA A 65 -1.61 5.19 31.59
C ALA A 65 -0.59 6.00 32.40
N GLY A 66 -0.54 5.81 33.72
CA GLY A 66 0.43 6.47 34.59
C GLY A 66 1.87 6.01 34.36
N GLU A 67 2.08 4.70 34.20
CA GLU A 67 3.41 4.13 33.92
C GLU A 67 3.91 4.59 32.54
N LEU A 68 3.04 4.57 31.51
CA LEU A 68 3.40 5.09 30.19
C LEU A 68 3.76 6.58 30.24
N ALA A 69 2.94 7.38 30.92
CA ALA A 69 3.19 8.80 31.04
C ALA A 69 4.60 9.10 31.59
N GLN A 70 5.04 8.35 32.59
CA GLN A 70 6.40 8.44 33.14
C GLN A 70 7.47 7.97 32.16
N ALA A 71 7.25 6.84 31.48
CA ALA A 71 8.23 6.21 30.60
C ALA A 71 8.56 7.08 29.37
N VAL A 72 7.55 7.74 28.77
CA VAL A 72 7.71 8.50 27.53
C VAL A 72 7.56 10.03 27.70
N GLY A 73 7.54 10.52 28.93
CA GLY A 73 7.51 11.96 29.23
C GLY A 73 6.19 12.66 28.85
N LEU A 74 5.06 11.97 28.93
CA LEU A 74 3.74 12.53 28.67
C LEU A 74 3.03 12.99 29.94
N HIS A 75 2.06 13.90 29.78
CA HIS A 75 1.08 14.14 30.84
C HIS A 75 0.12 12.93 30.98
N PRO A 76 -0.37 12.61 32.20
CA PRO A 76 -1.24 11.45 32.42
C PRO A 76 -2.51 11.44 31.55
N ARG A 77 -3.18 12.60 31.39
CA ARG A 77 -4.41 12.73 30.58
C ARG A 77 -4.18 12.38 29.10
N PRO A 78 -3.23 12.98 28.35
CA PRO A 78 -2.97 12.59 26.96
C PRO A 78 -2.43 11.17 26.82
N ALA A 79 -1.68 10.63 27.79
CA ALA A 79 -1.25 9.22 27.77
C ALA A 79 -2.45 8.26 27.80
N GLU A 80 -3.44 8.50 28.67
CA GLU A 80 -4.67 7.72 28.69
C GLU A 80 -5.46 7.85 27.39
N MET A 81 -5.57 9.05 26.81
CA MET A 81 -6.24 9.28 25.54
C MET A 81 -5.56 8.51 24.39
N LEU A 82 -4.22 8.54 24.32
CA LEU A 82 -3.46 7.81 23.29
C LEU A 82 -3.66 6.31 23.41
N LEU A 83 -3.51 5.74 24.61
CA LEU A 83 -3.72 4.31 24.86
C LEU A 83 -5.15 3.88 24.51
N THR A 84 -6.14 4.68 24.88
CA THR A 84 -7.55 4.42 24.55
C THR A 84 -7.78 4.49 23.04
N GLY A 85 -7.21 5.48 22.35
CA GLY A 85 -7.27 5.58 20.89
C GLY A 85 -6.65 4.38 20.20
N CYS A 86 -5.45 3.97 20.61
CA CYS A 86 -4.78 2.79 20.07
C CYS A 86 -5.58 1.51 20.31
N ALA A 87 -6.20 1.36 21.49
CA ALA A 87 -7.07 0.21 21.78
C ALA A 87 -8.33 0.20 20.91
N ALA A 88 -8.97 1.35 20.71
CA ALA A 88 -10.13 1.49 19.84
C ALA A 88 -9.82 1.18 18.36
N LEU A 89 -8.56 1.39 17.94
CA LEU A 89 -8.06 1.05 16.59
C LEU A 89 -7.59 -0.41 16.46
N GLY A 90 -7.72 -1.24 17.51
CA GLY A 90 -7.27 -2.63 17.49
C GLY A 90 -5.75 -2.80 17.54
N LEU A 91 -5.02 -1.73 17.90
CA LEU A 91 -3.55 -1.78 18.06
C LEU A 91 -3.13 -2.27 19.44
N LEU A 92 -3.95 -2.06 20.46
CA LEU A 92 -3.72 -2.50 21.83
C LEU A 92 -4.90 -3.27 22.37
N GLU A 93 -4.64 -4.14 23.32
CA GLU A 93 -5.63 -4.80 24.17
C GLU A 93 -5.55 -4.27 25.60
N LYS A 94 -6.69 -4.12 26.28
CA LYS A 94 -6.74 -3.71 27.68
C LYS A 94 -7.31 -4.83 28.55
N THR A 95 -6.52 -5.31 29.52
CA THR A 95 -6.93 -6.30 30.49
C THR A 95 -6.49 -5.85 31.88
N GLU A 96 -7.40 -5.90 32.86
CA GLU A 96 -7.15 -5.51 34.26
C GLU A 96 -6.50 -4.11 34.41
N GLY A 97 -6.92 -3.15 33.58
CA GLY A 97 -6.41 -1.78 33.61
C GLY A 97 -5.04 -1.58 32.91
N ARG A 98 -4.43 -2.62 32.38
CA ARG A 98 -3.14 -2.60 31.67
C ARG A 98 -3.34 -2.77 30.17
N TYR A 99 -2.58 -2.03 29.38
CA TYR A 99 -2.56 -2.09 27.92
C TYR A 99 -1.38 -2.93 27.45
N ARG A 100 -1.60 -3.76 26.41
CA ARG A 100 -0.60 -4.61 25.76
C ARG A 100 -0.72 -4.48 24.26
N ASN A 101 0.36 -4.80 23.54
CA ASN A 101 0.29 -4.96 22.10
C ASN A 101 -0.70 -6.06 21.72
N THR A 102 -1.50 -5.83 20.67
CA THR A 102 -2.17 -6.93 19.95
C THR A 102 -1.13 -7.76 19.20
N PRO A 103 -1.46 -9.01 18.77
CA PRO A 103 -0.57 -9.78 17.89
C PRO A 103 -0.14 -9.01 16.64
N LEU A 104 -1.03 -8.17 16.07
CA LEU A 104 -0.73 -7.28 14.94
C LEU A 104 0.39 -6.29 15.30
N SER A 105 0.22 -5.54 16.38
CA SER A 105 1.20 -4.53 16.80
C SER A 105 2.51 -5.15 17.24
N GLU A 106 2.47 -6.30 17.92
CA GLU A 106 3.67 -7.02 18.33
C GLU A 106 4.51 -7.51 17.14
N ALA A 107 3.84 -7.96 16.06
CA ALA A 107 4.53 -8.47 14.86
C ALA A 107 5.07 -7.35 13.96
N TYR A 108 4.32 -6.25 13.80
CA TYR A 108 4.57 -5.28 12.75
C TYR A 108 4.99 -3.88 13.25
N LEU A 109 4.77 -3.54 14.51
CA LEU A 109 5.06 -2.19 15.03
C LEU A 109 6.20 -2.14 16.05
N VAL A 110 6.74 -3.28 16.45
CA VAL A 110 7.90 -3.38 17.34
C VAL A 110 9.18 -3.39 16.52
N ARG A 111 10.10 -2.43 16.80
CA ARG A 111 11.39 -2.34 16.10
C ARG A 111 12.20 -3.62 16.21
N GLY A 112 12.91 -3.98 15.14
CA GLY A 112 13.75 -5.19 15.08
C GLY A 112 13.00 -6.48 14.79
N LYS A 113 11.68 -6.47 14.65
CA LYS A 113 10.92 -7.63 14.17
C LYS A 113 11.12 -7.82 12.66
N PRO A 114 11.07 -9.05 12.14
CA PRO A 114 11.35 -9.35 10.73
C PRO A 114 10.45 -8.62 9.72
N TYR A 115 9.21 -8.32 10.10
CA TYR A 115 8.22 -7.67 9.25
C TYR A 115 7.85 -6.27 9.77
N TYR A 116 8.82 -5.57 10.34
CA TYR A 116 8.60 -4.24 10.93
C TYR A 116 8.06 -3.24 9.92
N PHE A 117 6.83 -2.78 10.14
CA PHE A 117 6.10 -1.87 9.26
C PHE A 117 6.23 -0.38 9.64
N GLY A 118 6.87 -0.09 10.76
CA GLY A 118 6.99 1.27 11.29
C GLY A 118 7.75 2.24 10.38
N GLY A 119 8.63 1.73 9.51
CA GLY A 119 9.27 2.54 8.46
C GLY A 119 8.25 3.18 7.52
N PHE A 120 7.26 2.40 7.07
CA PHE A 120 6.18 2.92 6.23
C PHE A 120 5.33 3.97 6.98
N VAL A 121 4.98 3.71 8.24
CA VAL A 121 4.23 4.67 9.07
C VAL A 121 4.98 6.00 9.17
N GLN A 122 6.30 5.95 9.40
CA GLN A 122 7.14 7.14 9.50
C GLN A 122 7.25 7.89 8.17
N MET A 123 7.45 7.18 7.05
CA MET A 123 7.49 7.78 5.72
C MET A 123 6.15 8.45 5.38
N ALA A 124 5.04 7.75 5.61
CA ALA A 124 3.71 8.28 5.37
C ALA A 124 3.45 9.55 6.20
N ASP A 125 3.88 9.59 7.48
CA ASP A 125 3.72 10.76 8.34
C ASP A 125 4.58 11.94 7.94
N LYS A 126 5.87 11.71 7.68
CA LYS A 126 6.86 12.78 7.48
C LYS A 126 6.87 13.32 6.05
N ARG A 127 6.46 12.51 5.07
CA ARG A 127 6.51 12.84 3.65
C ARG A 127 5.13 12.90 2.98
N LEU A 128 4.40 11.78 2.95
CA LEU A 128 3.16 11.70 2.19
C LEU A 128 2.06 12.59 2.76
N TYR A 129 1.94 12.68 4.07
CA TYR A 129 0.88 13.44 4.73
C TYR A 129 0.85 14.92 4.32
N ALA A 130 2.03 15.55 4.21
CA ALA A 130 2.13 16.93 3.73
C ALA A 130 1.76 17.07 2.25
N GLY A 131 2.22 16.13 1.40
CA GLY A 131 1.88 16.08 -0.02
C GLY A 131 0.37 15.92 -0.25
N TRP A 132 -0.28 15.03 0.49
CA TRP A 132 -1.74 14.84 0.46
C TRP A 132 -2.51 16.09 0.90
N GLY A 133 -1.97 16.91 1.81
CA GLY A 133 -2.53 18.20 2.17
C GLY A 133 -2.62 19.17 0.98
N ARG A 134 -1.83 18.95 -0.07
CA ARG A 134 -1.80 19.72 -1.32
C ARG A 134 -2.44 18.99 -2.52
N LEU A 135 -3.21 17.92 -2.30
CA LEU A 135 -3.80 17.12 -3.36
C LEU A 135 -4.60 17.96 -4.37
N THR A 136 -5.36 18.96 -3.93
CA THR A 136 -6.12 19.85 -4.83
C THR A 136 -5.19 20.62 -5.79
N GLU A 137 -4.00 20.98 -5.35
CA GLU A 137 -2.98 21.62 -6.18
C GLU A 137 -2.46 20.61 -7.23
N ALA A 138 -2.10 19.39 -6.81
CA ALA A 138 -1.66 18.34 -7.72
C ALA A 138 -2.71 18.04 -8.81
N LEU A 139 -3.99 17.93 -8.43
CA LEU A 139 -5.11 17.72 -9.36
C LEU A 139 -5.26 18.86 -10.40
N ARG A 140 -4.96 20.10 -10.03
CA ARG A 140 -5.05 21.25 -10.93
C ARG A 140 -3.85 21.41 -11.83
N THR A 141 -2.68 21.02 -11.35
CA THR A 141 -1.40 21.29 -12.03
C THR A 141 -0.83 20.07 -12.74
N ASN A 142 -1.32 18.88 -12.42
CA ASN A 142 -0.74 17.59 -12.82
C ASN A 142 0.76 17.52 -12.48
N ARG A 143 1.12 17.95 -11.26
CA ARG A 143 2.51 17.96 -10.77
C ARG A 143 2.61 17.34 -9.39
N PRO A 144 3.74 16.71 -9.05
CA PRO A 144 3.98 16.19 -7.71
C PRO A 144 3.98 17.31 -6.67
N THR A 145 3.69 16.94 -5.41
CA THR A 145 3.63 17.86 -4.26
C THR A 145 4.49 17.40 -3.10
N THR A 146 5.11 16.21 -3.18
CA THR A 146 6.04 15.70 -2.17
C THR A 146 7.48 16.15 -2.42
N TRP A 147 7.78 16.60 -3.62
CA TRP A 147 9.08 17.15 -4.05
C TRP A 147 8.86 18.24 -5.10
N ASP A 148 9.92 19.00 -5.44
CA ASP A 148 9.84 20.11 -6.38
C ASP A 148 10.51 19.74 -7.72
N PRO A 149 9.74 19.61 -8.82
CA PRO A 149 10.28 19.34 -10.15
C PRO A 149 11.21 20.44 -10.72
N ALA A 150 11.25 21.61 -10.10
CA ALA A 150 12.20 22.65 -10.49
C ALA A 150 13.59 22.42 -9.89
N VAL A 151 13.72 21.56 -8.87
CA VAL A 151 14.96 21.32 -8.12
C VAL A 151 15.56 19.95 -8.45
N GLN A 152 14.72 18.93 -8.64
CA GLN A 152 15.17 17.57 -8.95
C GLN A 152 14.38 16.98 -10.12
N SER A 153 14.96 15.99 -10.83
CA SER A 153 14.38 15.43 -12.05
C SER A 153 13.39 14.29 -11.79
N SER A 154 13.49 13.62 -10.66
CA SER A 154 12.57 12.56 -10.24
C SER A 154 12.50 12.42 -8.73
N LEU A 155 11.51 11.66 -8.26
CA LEU A 155 11.39 11.22 -6.88
C LEU A 155 12.65 10.47 -6.39
N PHE A 156 13.28 9.71 -7.30
CA PHE A 156 14.39 8.80 -7.00
C PHE A 156 15.76 9.50 -7.01
N ASP A 157 15.84 10.74 -7.46
CA ASP A 157 17.07 11.56 -7.52
C ASP A 157 17.24 12.47 -6.28
N GLY A 158 16.49 12.22 -5.20
CA GLY A 158 16.54 13.05 -3.98
C GLY A 158 17.91 13.04 -3.32
N GLU A 159 18.41 14.23 -2.93
CA GLU A 159 19.73 14.42 -2.31
C GLU A 159 19.74 14.24 -0.79
N ASP A 160 18.58 14.17 -0.11
CA ASP A 160 18.52 13.99 1.34
C ASP A 160 18.71 12.51 1.72
N PRO A 161 19.91 12.13 2.23
CA PRO A 161 20.19 10.74 2.58
C PRO A 161 19.25 10.18 3.65
N THR A 162 18.74 11.02 4.55
CA THR A 162 17.83 10.62 5.63
C THR A 162 16.47 10.25 5.07
N MET A 163 15.94 11.08 4.17
CA MET A 163 14.66 10.80 3.52
C MET A 163 14.76 9.60 2.56
N LEU A 164 15.87 9.45 1.88
CA LEU A 164 16.14 8.30 1.01
C LEU A 164 16.20 7.00 1.83
N ALA A 165 16.94 6.98 2.92
CA ALA A 165 17.01 5.82 3.81
C ALA A 165 15.63 5.46 4.38
N LEU A 166 14.86 6.47 4.82
CA LEU A 166 13.50 6.27 5.30
C LEU A 166 12.59 5.66 4.24
N PHE A 167 12.68 6.14 3.01
CA PHE A 167 11.91 5.60 1.88
C PHE A 167 12.23 4.12 1.63
N TRP A 168 13.52 3.77 1.52
CA TRP A 168 13.92 2.39 1.22
C TRP A 168 13.63 1.41 2.36
N GLU A 169 13.75 1.82 3.62
CA GLU A 169 13.32 1.00 4.76
C GLU A 169 11.80 0.76 4.74
N ALA A 170 11.02 1.80 4.41
CA ALA A 170 9.57 1.67 4.26
C ALA A 170 9.19 0.71 3.14
N MET A 171 9.80 0.88 1.96
CA MET A 171 9.55 0.03 0.81
C MET A 171 10.00 -1.41 1.07
N HIS A 172 11.16 -1.63 1.70
CA HIS A 172 11.63 -2.96 2.07
C HIS A 172 10.58 -3.71 2.91
N SER A 173 10.00 -3.05 3.91
CA SER A 173 8.99 -3.65 4.79
C SER A 173 7.72 -4.06 4.03
N VAL A 174 7.19 -3.17 3.18
CA VAL A 174 5.99 -3.43 2.36
C VAL A 174 6.27 -4.54 1.36
N SER A 175 7.41 -4.47 0.66
CA SER A 175 7.80 -5.41 -0.39
C SER A 175 8.05 -6.81 0.17
N THR A 176 8.67 -6.96 1.36
CA THR A 176 8.88 -8.27 2.00
C THR A 176 7.57 -9.01 2.23
N MET A 177 6.56 -8.33 2.76
CA MET A 177 5.24 -8.94 3.00
C MET A 177 4.52 -9.27 1.69
N THR A 178 4.65 -8.39 0.70
CA THR A 178 4.00 -8.55 -0.60
C THR A 178 4.65 -9.67 -1.40
N ALA A 179 5.98 -9.75 -1.43
CA ALA A 179 6.75 -10.79 -2.10
C ALA A 179 6.38 -12.20 -1.62
N ARG A 180 6.21 -12.35 -0.31
CA ARG A 180 5.76 -13.62 0.27
C ARG A 180 4.41 -14.06 -0.30
N LYS A 181 3.45 -13.13 -0.38
CA LYS A 181 2.13 -13.40 -0.94
C LYS A 181 2.15 -13.64 -2.44
N LEU A 182 2.98 -12.92 -3.18
CA LEU A 182 3.20 -13.17 -4.59
C LEU A 182 3.73 -14.59 -4.82
N GLY A 183 4.76 -15.03 -4.06
CA GLY A 183 5.32 -16.36 -4.20
C GLY A 183 4.37 -17.50 -3.76
N GLU A 184 3.38 -17.23 -2.91
CA GLU A 184 2.29 -18.17 -2.60
C GLU A 184 1.27 -18.27 -3.75
N ALA A 185 1.06 -17.18 -4.52
CA ALA A 185 0.02 -17.05 -5.53
C ALA A 185 0.51 -17.39 -6.95
N VAL A 186 1.78 -17.10 -7.27
CA VAL A 186 2.38 -17.29 -8.59
C VAL A 186 3.42 -18.41 -8.53
N ASP A 187 3.25 -19.44 -9.37
CA ASP A 187 4.17 -20.59 -9.40
C ASP A 187 5.44 -20.27 -10.19
N LEU A 188 6.56 -20.08 -9.49
CA LEU A 188 7.88 -19.81 -10.08
C LEU A 188 8.79 -21.07 -10.15
N ARG A 189 8.32 -22.26 -9.82
CA ARG A 189 9.14 -23.51 -9.76
C ARG A 189 9.86 -23.87 -11.05
N TYR A 190 9.33 -23.43 -12.18
CA TYR A 190 9.86 -23.74 -13.51
C TYR A 190 10.90 -22.74 -14.00
N PHE A 191 11.08 -21.62 -13.28
CA PHE A 191 12.06 -20.59 -13.59
C PHE A 191 13.34 -20.78 -12.78
N ARG A 192 14.44 -20.31 -13.31
CA ARG A 192 15.77 -20.42 -12.69
C ARG A 192 16.43 -19.08 -12.45
N ARG A 193 16.16 -18.11 -13.30
CA ARG A 193 16.84 -16.81 -13.27
C ARG A 193 15.84 -15.66 -13.37
N LEU A 194 15.58 -15.05 -12.22
CA LEU A 194 14.70 -13.90 -12.08
C LEU A 194 15.50 -12.62 -12.33
N LEU A 195 14.97 -11.71 -13.16
CA LEU A 195 15.38 -10.31 -13.20
C LEU A 195 14.31 -9.46 -12.53
N ASP A 196 14.64 -8.85 -11.39
CA ASP A 196 13.76 -7.88 -10.73
C ASP A 196 14.08 -6.47 -11.23
N ILE A 197 13.24 -5.96 -12.12
CA ILE A 197 13.44 -4.69 -12.84
C ILE A 197 12.93 -3.55 -11.95
N GLY A 198 13.84 -2.72 -11.44
CA GLY A 198 13.56 -1.73 -10.41
C GLY A 198 13.39 -2.41 -9.04
N GLY A 199 14.18 -3.43 -8.76
CA GLY A 199 14.01 -4.31 -7.59
C GLY A 199 14.27 -3.65 -6.24
N GLY A 200 14.64 -2.37 -6.22
CA GLY A 200 14.76 -1.58 -5.01
C GLY A 200 15.72 -2.19 -4.01
N SER A 201 15.23 -2.50 -2.83
CA SER A 201 16.02 -3.10 -1.73
C SER A 201 16.24 -4.61 -1.87
N GLY A 202 15.79 -5.26 -2.96
CA GLY A 202 15.90 -6.70 -3.18
C GLY A 202 14.95 -7.54 -2.29
N ALA A 203 13.91 -6.93 -1.73
CA ALA A 203 13.00 -7.62 -0.81
C ALA A 203 12.25 -8.77 -1.49
N TYR A 204 11.83 -8.57 -2.75
CA TYR A 204 11.18 -9.63 -3.54
C TYR A 204 12.13 -10.78 -3.82
N ASP A 205 13.33 -10.48 -4.27
CA ASP A 205 14.37 -11.48 -4.56
C ASP A 205 14.68 -12.33 -3.33
N ILE A 206 14.86 -11.68 -2.17
CA ILE A 206 15.16 -12.34 -0.90
C ILE A 206 14.02 -13.30 -0.52
N GLU A 207 12.76 -12.86 -0.56
CA GLU A 207 11.63 -13.70 -0.15
C GLU A 207 11.32 -14.80 -1.19
N LEU A 208 11.39 -14.50 -2.49
CA LEU A 208 11.17 -15.50 -3.55
C LEU A 208 12.29 -16.55 -3.57
N CYS A 209 13.55 -16.17 -3.41
CA CYS A 209 14.65 -17.11 -3.32
C CYS A 209 14.59 -17.99 -2.05
N LYS A 210 14.05 -17.50 -0.94
CA LYS A 210 13.77 -18.34 0.25
C LYS A 210 12.68 -19.38 -0.04
N GLN A 211 11.64 -19.01 -0.79
CA GLN A 211 10.52 -19.91 -1.11
C GLN A 211 10.87 -20.92 -2.20
N TYR A 212 11.68 -20.51 -3.19
CA TYR A 212 12.07 -21.31 -4.35
C TYR A 212 13.57 -21.61 -4.31
N GLY A 213 13.92 -22.81 -3.81
CA GLY A 213 15.31 -23.19 -3.53
C GLY A 213 16.25 -23.17 -4.75
N GLU A 214 15.72 -23.37 -5.97
CA GLU A 214 16.46 -23.40 -7.22
C GLU A 214 16.47 -22.04 -7.96
N LEU A 215 15.76 -21.03 -7.46
CA LEU A 215 15.68 -19.71 -8.07
C LEU A 215 16.91 -18.88 -7.72
N HIS A 216 17.53 -18.30 -8.72
CA HIS A 216 18.54 -17.24 -8.60
C HIS A 216 17.93 -15.93 -9.07
N ALA A 217 18.37 -14.81 -8.54
CA ALA A 217 17.80 -13.52 -8.89
C ALA A 217 18.87 -12.46 -9.13
N THR A 218 18.53 -11.48 -9.95
CA THR A 218 19.32 -10.28 -10.18
C THR A 218 18.45 -9.07 -9.88
N VAL A 219 18.77 -8.32 -8.84
CA VAL A 219 18.18 -7.00 -8.55
C VAL A 219 18.80 -6.00 -9.51
N PHE A 220 17.97 -5.44 -10.40
CA PHE A 220 18.42 -4.44 -11.36
C PHE A 220 17.83 -3.07 -11.07
N ASP A 221 18.68 -2.12 -10.67
CA ASP A 221 18.24 -0.78 -10.26
C ASP A 221 19.36 0.25 -10.48
N LEU A 222 19.09 1.51 -10.11
CA LEU A 222 20.07 2.59 -10.11
C LEU A 222 21.25 2.27 -9.17
N PRO A 223 22.48 2.76 -9.44
CA PRO A 223 23.67 2.36 -8.68
C PRO A 223 23.56 2.54 -7.17
N HIS A 224 22.98 3.65 -6.71
CA HIS A 224 22.81 3.92 -5.28
C HIS A 224 21.76 3.00 -4.63
N VAL A 225 20.74 2.56 -5.37
CA VAL A 225 19.71 1.63 -4.92
C VAL A 225 20.23 0.20 -4.88
N ALA A 226 20.94 -0.23 -5.92
CA ALA A 226 21.59 -1.54 -5.98
C ALA A 226 22.57 -1.75 -4.81
N ALA A 227 23.24 -0.70 -4.33
CA ALA A 227 24.08 -0.76 -3.15
C ALA A 227 23.29 -1.07 -1.86
N ILE A 228 22.07 -0.53 -1.73
CA ILE A 228 21.15 -0.86 -0.62
C ILE A 228 20.75 -2.33 -0.70
N ALA A 229 20.35 -2.81 -1.88
CA ALA A 229 20.00 -4.21 -2.10
C ALA A 229 21.14 -5.16 -1.72
N ALA A 230 22.37 -4.87 -2.14
CA ALA A 230 23.54 -5.68 -1.80
C ALA A 230 23.75 -5.83 -0.28
N GLY A 231 23.51 -4.76 0.49
CA GLY A 231 23.50 -4.80 1.95
C GLY A 231 22.45 -5.74 2.51
N LYS A 232 21.19 -5.60 2.07
CA LYS A 232 20.06 -6.43 2.51
C LYS A 232 20.22 -7.90 2.10
N ILE A 233 20.74 -8.19 0.92
CA ILE A 233 21.06 -9.55 0.43
C ILE A 233 22.12 -10.19 1.33
N THR A 234 23.16 -9.44 1.71
CA THR A 234 24.21 -9.89 2.62
C THR A 234 23.64 -10.20 4.01
N GLU A 235 22.82 -9.31 4.56
CA GLU A 235 22.12 -9.51 5.83
C GLU A 235 21.23 -10.77 5.81
N ALA A 236 20.61 -11.06 4.66
CA ALA A 236 19.78 -12.24 4.46
C ALA A 236 20.57 -13.55 4.24
N GLY A 237 21.91 -13.48 4.02
CA GLY A 237 22.77 -14.63 3.76
C GLY A 237 22.51 -15.29 2.40
N LEU A 238 22.14 -14.52 1.37
CA LEU A 238 21.76 -15.03 0.05
C LEU A 238 22.67 -14.55 -1.09
N THR A 239 23.91 -14.15 -0.79
CA THR A 239 24.88 -13.63 -1.77
C THR A 239 25.33 -14.66 -2.81
N ASP A 240 25.12 -15.94 -2.57
CA ASP A 240 25.38 -17.05 -3.50
C ASP A 240 24.24 -17.25 -4.52
N ARG A 241 23.08 -16.64 -4.30
CA ARG A 241 21.87 -16.82 -5.11
C ARG A 241 21.28 -15.53 -5.68
N ILE A 242 21.61 -14.40 -5.07
CA ILE A 242 21.10 -13.09 -5.49
C ILE A 242 22.28 -12.15 -5.76
N GLU A 243 22.31 -11.62 -6.97
CA GLU A 243 23.28 -10.61 -7.38
C GLU A 243 22.59 -9.26 -7.65
N THR A 244 23.37 -8.20 -7.75
CA THR A 244 22.88 -6.87 -8.12
C THR A 244 23.50 -6.43 -9.42
N ALA A 245 22.72 -5.78 -10.28
CA ALA A 245 23.18 -5.13 -11.50
C ALA A 245 22.68 -3.67 -11.51
N CYS A 246 23.51 -2.78 -12.07
CA CYS A 246 23.21 -1.35 -12.09
C CYS A 246 22.88 -0.89 -13.50
N GLY A 247 21.85 -0.03 -13.63
CA GLY A 247 21.52 0.59 -14.91
C GLY A 247 20.18 1.31 -14.91
N ASN A 248 19.86 1.84 -16.08
CA ASN A 248 18.57 2.43 -16.35
C ASN A 248 17.72 1.46 -17.17
N PHE A 249 16.63 0.96 -16.62
CA PHE A 249 15.77 -0.01 -17.31
C PHE A 249 15.08 0.58 -18.57
N PHE A 250 15.09 1.89 -18.72
CA PHE A 250 14.65 2.54 -19.98
C PHE A 250 15.71 2.53 -21.08
N GLU A 251 16.93 2.14 -20.77
CA GLU A 251 18.02 2.03 -21.75
C GLU A 251 18.27 0.57 -22.15
N GLN A 252 18.61 -0.27 -21.20
CA GLN A 252 18.93 -1.68 -21.44
C GLN A 252 18.58 -2.54 -20.24
N LEU A 253 18.15 -3.78 -20.49
CA LEU A 253 17.98 -4.81 -19.45
C LEU A 253 19.10 -5.85 -19.54
N PRO A 254 19.55 -6.40 -18.39
CA PRO A 254 20.45 -7.56 -18.37
C PRO A 254 19.82 -8.76 -19.09
N GLY A 255 20.62 -9.52 -19.81
CA GLY A 255 20.21 -10.76 -20.47
C GLY A 255 20.26 -11.99 -19.56
N ASP A 256 19.99 -13.17 -20.15
CA ASP A 256 20.10 -14.48 -19.50
C ASP A 256 19.14 -14.72 -18.31
N HIS A 257 17.97 -14.11 -18.31
CA HIS A 257 16.90 -14.34 -17.35
C HIS A 257 15.69 -14.98 -18.02
N ASP A 258 15.02 -15.90 -17.34
CA ASP A 258 13.85 -16.63 -17.87
C ASP A 258 12.53 -16.12 -17.27
N VAL A 259 12.58 -15.29 -16.23
CA VAL A 259 11.44 -14.55 -15.70
C VAL A 259 11.85 -13.13 -15.33
N HIS A 260 11.02 -12.16 -15.71
CA HIS A 260 11.15 -10.76 -15.31
C HIS A 260 10.04 -10.41 -14.32
N LEU A 261 10.39 -9.71 -13.25
CA LEU A 261 9.46 -9.14 -12.28
C LEU A 261 9.45 -7.61 -12.42
N LEU A 262 8.25 -7.04 -12.43
CA LEU A 262 7.99 -5.62 -12.32
C LEU A 262 7.03 -5.44 -11.15
N SER A 263 7.55 -5.12 -9.99
CA SER A 263 6.76 -5.02 -8.77
C SER A 263 6.72 -3.60 -8.25
N MET A 264 5.55 -2.99 -8.24
CA MET A 264 5.35 -1.58 -7.85
C MET A 264 6.23 -0.62 -8.69
N ILE A 265 6.32 -0.88 -10.00
CA ILE A 265 7.16 -0.13 -10.95
C ILE A 265 6.30 0.60 -11.98
N LEU A 266 5.38 -0.12 -12.63
CA LEU A 266 4.64 0.45 -13.75
C LEU A 266 3.68 1.56 -13.33
N HIS A 267 3.27 1.58 -12.07
CA HIS A 267 2.43 2.64 -11.54
C HIS A 267 3.15 3.99 -11.40
N ASP A 268 4.48 4.02 -11.44
CA ASP A 268 5.26 5.27 -11.37
C ASP A 268 5.29 6.03 -12.69
N TRP A 269 5.00 5.35 -13.80
CA TRP A 269 5.24 5.84 -15.14
C TRP A 269 3.96 5.98 -15.96
N ASP A 270 4.04 6.85 -16.98
CA ASP A 270 2.98 6.99 -17.96
C ASP A 270 2.85 5.77 -18.88
N GLU A 271 1.77 5.71 -19.64
CA GLU A 271 1.46 4.59 -20.54
C GLU A 271 2.54 4.38 -21.61
N ALA A 272 3.11 5.45 -22.17
CA ALA A 272 4.10 5.35 -23.24
C ALA A 272 5.40 4.70 -22.74
N LYS A 273 5.85 5.10 -21.56
CA LYS A 273 7.03 4.52 -20.90
C LYS A 273 6.78 3.06 -20.49
N ASN A 274 5.58 2.75 -19.98
CA ASN A 274 5.20 1.38 -19.61
C ASN A 274 5.21 0.44 -20.82
N ARG A 275 4.60 0.85 -21.94
CA ARG A 275 4.62 0.07 -23.20
C ARG A 275 6.05 -0.15 -23.70
N ALA A 276 6.90 0.86 -23.65
CA ALA A 276 8.29 0.75 -24.06
C ALA A 276 9.08 -0.22 -23.15
N LEU A 277 8.85 -0.18 -21.83
CA LEU A 277 9.51 -1.08 -20.87
C LEU A 277 9.06 -2.52 -21.07
N LEU A 278 7.76 -2.77 -21.25
CA LEU A 278 7.23 -4.11 -21.52
C LEU A 278 7.73 -4.68 -22.86
N ARG A 279 7.87 -3.86 -23.89
CA ARG A 279 8.49 -4.27 -25.16
C ARG A 279 9.97 -4.65 -24.96
N ARG A 280 10.72 -3.87 -24.19
CA ARG A 280 12.12 -4.17 -23.85
C ARG A 280 12.24 -5.47 -23.06
N SER A 281 11.33 -5.69 -22.10
CA SER A 281 11.25 -6.94 -21.33
C SER A 281 11.00 -8.14 -22.26
N PHE A 282 10.06 -7.99 -23.21
CA PHE A 282 9.80 -9.03 -24.21
C PHE A 282 11.05 -9.36 -25.06
N ASP A 283 11.76 -8.33 -25.55
CA ASP A 283 12.93 -8.52 -26.40
C ASP A 283 14.07 -9.23 -25.65
N ALA A 284 14.27 -8.94 -24.36
CA ALA A 284 15.33 -9.52 -23.53
C ALA A 284 15.05 -10.96 -23.04
N LEU A 285 13.77 -11.34 -22.88
CA LEU A 285 13.40 -12.69 -22.45
C LEU A 285 13.66 -13.75 -23.54
N PRO A 286 14.04 -14.98 -23.18
CA PRO A 286 14.05 -16.14 -24.10
C PRO A 286 12.62 -16.59 -24.44
N SER A 287 12.47 -17.41 -25.49
CA SER A 287 11.23 -18.13 -25.75
C SER A 287 10.88 -19.03 -24.55
N GLY A 288 9.60 -19.04 -24.17
CA GLY A 288 9.12 -19.72 -22.96
C GLY A 288 9.28 -18.93 -21.66
N GLY A 289 9.98 -17.78 -21.71
CA GLY A 289 10.13 -16.89 -20.57
C GLY A 289 8.83 -16.15 -20.21
N ALA A 290 8.79 -15.52 -19.04
CA ALA A 290 7.62 -14.82 -18.55
C ALA A 290 7.94 -13.44 -17.99
N VAL A 291 6.95 -12.54 -18.01
CA VAL A 291 6.93 -11.32 -17.22
C VAL A 291 5.84 -11.41 -16.18
N VAL A 292 6.12 -10.95 -14.97
CA VAL A 292 5.19 -10.86 -13.84
C VAL A 292 5.10 -9.40 -13.42
N ILE A 293 3.92 -8.80 -13.53
CA ILE A 293 3.62 -7.44 -13.07
C ILE A 293 2.84 -7.57 -11.78
N SER A 294 3.44 -7.18 -10.64
CA SER A 294 2.82 -7.24 -9.31
C SER A 294 2.46 -5.84 -8.82
N GLU A 295 1.15 -5.55 -8.70
CA GLU A 295 0.66 -4.18 -8.48
C GLU A 295 -0.61 -4.14 -7.63
N LEU A 296 -0.94 -2.95 -7.12
CA LEU A 296 -2.30 -2.63 -6.69
C LEU A 296 -3.16 -2.36 -7.93
N LEU A 297 -3.87 -3.38 -8.38
CA LEU A 297 -4.70 -3.33 -9.58
C LEU A 297 -6.04 -2.64 -9.31
N VAL A 298 -6.37 -1.64 -10.13
CA VAL A 298 -7.72 -1.06 -10.18
C VAL A 298 -8.60 -2.02 -11.01
N ASN A 299 -9.86 -2.24 -10.59
CA ASN A 299 -10.78 -3.05 -11.40
C ASN A 299 -11.08 -2.41 -12.76
N ASP A 300 -11.47 -3.21 -13.74
CA ASP A 300 -11.65 -2.72 -15.12
C ASP A 300 -12.77 -1.66 -15.25
N GLU A 301 -13.76 -1.67 -14.35
CA GLU A 301 -14.81 -0.66 -14.24
C GLU A 301 -14.33 0.66 -13.61
N LYS A 302 -13.09 0.71 -13.09
CA LYS A 302 -12.48 1.88 -12.41
C LYS A 302 -13.30 2.40 -11.23
N THR A 303 -13.90 1.48 -10.47
CA THR A 303 -14.69 1.77 -9.27
C THR A 303 -14.01 1.38 -7.96
N GLY A 304 -12.85 0.75 -8.02
CA GLY A 304 -12.10 0.28 -6.86
C GLY A 304 -11.07 -0.81 -7.20
N PRO A 305 -10.58 -1.52 -6.23
CA PRO A 305 -10.78 -1.34 -4.78
C PRO A 305 -10.16 -0.03 -4.27
N ALA A 306 -10.62 0.44 -3.11
CA ALA A 306 -10.17 1.72 -2.56
C ALA A 306 -8.64 1.84 -2.41
N PRO A 307 -7.89 0.83 -1.92
CA PRO A 307 -6.43 0.92 -1.83
C PRO A 307 -5.76 1.24 -3.16
N ALA A 308 -6.14 0.55 -4.25
CA ALA A 308 -5.57 0.77 -5.59
C ALA A 308 -5.97 2.15 -6.17
N ALA A 309 -7.24 2.53 -6.01
CA ALA A 309 -7.73 3.82 -6.49
C ALA A 309 -7.08 5.00 -5.75
N LEU A 310 -6.87 4.88 -4.43
CA LEU A 310 -6.21 5.90 -3.63
C LEU A 310 -4.69 5.93 -3.88
N MET A 311 -4.07 4.78 -4.16
CA MET A 311 -2.67 4.72 -4.60
C MET A 311 -2.47 5.49 -5.91
N SER A 312 -3.43 5.48 -6.85
CA SER A 312 -3.35 6.34 -8.05
C SER A 312 -3.27 7.82 -7.73
N LEU A 313 -3.96 8.29 -6.67
CA LEU A 313 -3.84 9.66 -6.20
C LEU A 313 -2.49 9.89 -5.48
N ASN A 314 -1.95 8.86 -4.83
CA ASN A 314 -0.60 8.93 -4.28
C ASN A 314 0.44 9.07 -5.40
N MET A 315 0.29 8.35 -6.51
CA MET A 315 1.17 8.52 -7.68
C MET A 315 1.10 9.93 -8.25
N LEU A 316 -0.08 10.54 -8.31
CA LEU A 316 -0.22 11.93 -8.75
C LEU A 316 0.60 12.93 -7.91
N ILE A 317 0.71 12.72 -6.59
CA ILE A 317 1.50 13.59 -5.72
C ILE A 317 2.99 13.25 -5.67
N GLU A 318 3.39 12.09 -6.20
CA GLU A 318 4.75 11.55 -6.15
C GLU A 318 5.40 11.42 -7.53
N THR A 319 4.68 10.94 -8.54
CA THR A 319 5.21 10.50 -9.83
C THR A 319 4.38 11.06 -11.00
N GLU A 320 4.54 10.49 -12.19
CA GLU A 320 3.73 10.83 -13.38
C GLU A 320 2.73 9.73 -13.75
N GLY A 321 2.73 8.62 -13.01
CA GLY A 321 1.94 7.45 -13.33
C GLY A 321 0.62 7.36 -12.55
N ARG A 322 0.07 6.17 -12.50
CA ARG A 322 -1.14 5.79 -11.77
C ARG A 322 -1.25 4.28 -11.68
N ASN A 323 -2.12 3.77 -10.84
CA ASN A 323 -2.46 2.35 -10.86
C ASN A 323 -3.36 2.05 -12.07
N TYR A 324 -3.05 0.97 -12.75
CA TYR A 324 -3.72 0.53 -13.97
C TYR A 324 -4.60 -0.70 -13.71
N THR A 325 -5.43 -1.03 -14.69
CA THR A 325 -6.32 -2.21 -14.61
C THR A 325 -5.65 -3.45 -15.20
N PRO A 326 -6.12 -4.67 -14.86
CA PRO A 326 -5.66 -5.88 -15.52
C PRO A 326 -5.84 -5.85 -17.04
N ALA A 327 -6.94 -5.26 -17.52
CA ALA A 327 -7.19 -5.12 -18.95
C ALA A 327 -6.18 -4.19 -19.64
N GLU A 328 -5.79 -3.07 -19.01
CA GLU A 328 -4.76 -2.17 -19.52
C GLU A 328 -3.39 -2.87 -19.62
N TYR A 329 -2.95 -3.55 -18.55
CA TYR A 329 -1.71 -4.32 -18.58
C TYR A 329 -1.74 -5.46 -19.60
N SER A 330 -2.86 -6.18 -19.70
CA SER A 330 -3.03 -7.28 -20.67
C SER A 330 -2.91 -6.78 -22.10
N ALA A 331 -3.54 -5.66 -22.43
CA ALA A 331 -3.44 -5.07 -23.76
C ALA A 331 -2.00 -4.66 -24.11
N TRP A 332 -1.25 -4.08 -23.17
CA TRP A 332 0.15 -3.70 -23.40
C TRP A 332 1.08 -4.92 -23.53
N LEU A 333 0.82 -5.97 -22.76
CA LEU A 333 1.53 -7.24 -22.90
C LEU A 333 1.28 -7.90 -24.25
N GLU A 334 0.02 -7.94 -24.74
CA GLU A 334 -0.33 -8.45 -26.05
C GLU A 334 0.36 -7.66 -27.18
N GLU A 335 0.37 -6.33 -27.08
CA GLU A 335 1.05 -5.44 -28.01
C GLU A 335 2.56 -5.66 -28.03
N ALA A 336 3.19 -5.88 -26.86
CA ALA A 336 4.60 -6.22 -26.75
C ALA A 336 4.93 -7.61 -27.33
N GLY A 337 3.95 -8.48 -27.54
CA GLY A 337 4.12 -9.82 -28.12
C GLY A 337 3.91 -10.98 -27.17
N PHE A 338 3.66 -10.73 -25.90
CA PHE A 338 3.34 -11.78 -24.93
C PHE A 338 2.02 -12.46 -25.25
N ARG A 339 1.88 -13.71 -24.79
CA ARG A 339 0.66 -14.54 -24.94
C ARG A 339 0.36 -15.24 -23.61
N HIS A 340 -0.78 -15.95 -23.55
CA HIS A 340 -1.21 -16.66 -22.34
C HIS A 340 -1.20 -15.73 -21.13
N ILE A 341 -1.84 -14.56 -21.30
CA ILE A 341 -1.90 -13.54 -20.27
C ILE A 341 -2.96 -13.94 -19.25
N GLU A 342 -2.58 -13.94 -17.99
CA GLU A 342 -3.47 -14.28 -16.89
C GLU A 342 -3.33 -13.26 -15.74
N THR A 343 -4.40 -13.08 -14.98
CA THR A 343 -4.39 -12.27 -13.75
C THR A 343 -4.60 -13.18 -12.56
N VAL A 344 -3.69 -13.10 -11.60
CA VAL A 344 -3.75 -13.83 -10.33
C VAL A 344 -4.00 -12.83 -9.21
N TRP A 345 -5.01 -13.08 -8.38
CA TRP A 345 -5.38 -12.20 -7.27
C TRP A 345 -4.84 -12.73 -5.94
N PHE A 346 -4.38 -11.83 -5.09
CA PHE A 346 -3.97 -12.10 -3.71
C PHE A 346 -4.17 -10.83 -2.87
N ASP A 347 -3.93 -10.89 -1.56
CA ASP A 347 -4.08 -9.75 -0.66
C ASP A 347 -2.75 -9.49 0.06
N ALA A 348 -2.15 -8.34 -0.23
CA ALA A 348 -0.91 -7.90 0.37
C ALA A 348 -0.81 -6.35 0.44
N PRO A 349 0.08 -5.80 1.27
CA PRO A 349 0.17 -4.34 1.45
C PRO A 349 0.53 -3.55 0.19
N GLY A 350 1.41 -4.08 -0.66
CA GLY A 350 1.91 -3.40 -1.85
C GLY A 350 1.27 -3.84 -3.16
N ALA A 351 0.50 -4.95 -3.16
CA ALA A 351 -0.18 -5.46 -4.35
C ALA A 351 -1.43 -6.25 -3.96
N ASN A 352 -2.43 -6.25 -4.83
CA ASN A 352 -3.62 -7.09 -4.70
C ASN A 352 -3.73 -8.13 -5.81
N GLY A 353 -2.75 -8.17 -6.72
CA GLY A 353 -2.70 -9.12 -7.81
C GLY A 353 -1.45 -9.01 -8.66
N ALA A 354 -1.31 -9.96 -9.57
CA ALA A 354 -0.28 -9.97 -10.59
C ALA A 354 -0.87 -10.25 -11.97
N VAL A 355 -0.35 -9.57 -13.00
CA VAL A 355 -0.64 -9.88 -14.41
C VAL A 355 0.61 -10.52 -15.01
N ILE A 356 0.43 -11.71 -15.58
CA ILE A 356 1.53 -12.56 -16.06
C ILE A 356 1.37 -12.76 -17.56
N GLY A 357 2.45 -12.52 -18.32
CA GLY A 357 2.51 -12.79 -19.76
C GLY A 357 3.66 -13.73 -20.11
N ARG A 358 3.46 -14.63 -21.07
CA ARG A 358 4.46 -15.58 -21.55
C ARG A 358 5.00 -15.17 -22.92
N LYS A 359 6.30 -15.26 -23.12
CA LYS A 359 6.91 -15.13 -24.45
C LYS A 359 6.79 -16.45 -25.19
N PRO A 360 6.18 -16.48 -26.41
CA PRO A 360 6.05 -17.69 -27.22
C PRO A 360 7.37 -18.37 -27.56
#